data_1bd337d13bd1444990dfea1585c62abf
#
_entry.id   1bd337d13bd1444990dfea1585c62abf
#
_cell.length_a   1.000
_cell.length_b   1.000
_cell.length_c   1.000
_cell.angle_alpha   90.00
_cell.angle_beta   90.00
_cell.angle_gamma   90.00
#
_symmetry.space_group_name_H-M   'P 1'
#
loop_
_entity.id
_entity.type
_entity.pdbx_description
1 polymer ?
#
loop_
_entity_poly.entity_id
_entity_poly.type
_entity_poly.pdbx_seq_one_letter_code
_entity_poly.pdbx_strand_id
1 'polypeptide(L)'
;SRGLGDVYKRQYIGGVNVVDEYIHSLGINDVSITATEDEMHQDMDDCYKNWTTPMEAANLLELFMTQDFMRNEYTDFLKHIMIECGTGKDRLPAPLPESEVKIGHKTGTSDKNDRGEYIGINDIGFVILPDGSRYVVAVFVKDSKENMETNAKIISDISAAVYRYAGNR
;
A
#
# COMPACT_ATOMS: atom_id res chain seq x y z
N SER A 1 14.00 -11.10 -13.13
CA SER A 1 13.01 -12.19 -13.02
C SER A 1 11.74 -11.84 -12.21
N ARG A 2 11.54 -10.58 -11.77
CA ARG A 2 10.29 -10.19 -11.08
C ARG A 2 9.06 -10.28 -12.01
N GLY A 3 9.20 -9.92 -13.31
CA GLY A 3 8.11 -9.91 -14.27
C GLY A 3 7.50 -11.28 -14.61
N LEU A 4 8.30 -12.35 -14.75
CA LEU A 4 7.78 -13.68 -15.08
C LEU A 4 6.87 -14.26 -13.97
N GLY A 5 7.23 -14.06 -12.70
CA GLY A 5 6.39 -14.49 -11.58
C GLY A 5 5.03 -13.82 -11.54
N ASP A 6 4.97 -12.54 -11.90
CA ASP A 6 3.73 -11.76 -11.92
C ASP A 6 2.84 -12.11 -13.11
N VAL A 7 3.41 -12.39 -14.28
CA VAL A 7 2.67 -12.88 -15.47
C VAL A 7 1.96 -14.19 -15.16
N TYR A 8 2.65 -15.17 -14.57
CA TYR A 8 2.04 -16.46 -14.22
C TYR A 8 0.95 -16.34 -13.16
N LYS A 9 1.15 -15.52 -12.14
CA LYS A 9 0.13 -15.28 -11.10
C LYS A 9 -1.14 -14.65 -11.69
N ARG A 10 -1.00 -13.66 -12.57
CA ARG A 10 -2.13 -12.98 -13.23
C ARG A 10 -2.91 -13.92 -14.15
N GLN A 11 -2.23 -14.77 -14.93
CA GLN A 11 -2.90 -15.78 -15.76
C GLN A 11 -3.69 -16.77 -14.89
N TYR A 12 -3.15 -17.16 -13.74
CA TYR A 12 -3.81 -18.10 -12.83
C TYR A 12 -5.09 -17.54 -12.21
N ILE A 13 -5.11 -16.26 -11.85
CA ILE A 13 -6.29 -15.62 -11.23
C ILE A 13 -7.30 -15.04 -12.24
N GLY A 14 -7.04 -15.10 -13.55
CA GLY A 14 -7.96 -14.69 -14.60
C GLY A 14 -7.85 -13.23 -15.04
N GLY A 15 -6.78 -12.51 -14.66
CA GLY A 15 -6.47 -11.16 -15.11
C GLY A 15 -6.90 -10.04 -14.15
N VAL A 16 -6.65 -8.79 -14.56
CA VAL A 16 -6.89 -7.60 -13.73
C VAL A 16 -8.36 -7.37 -13.42
N ASN A 17 -9.25 -7.65 -14.37
CA ASN A 17 -10.70 -7.46 -14.20
C ASN A 17 -11.26 -8.34 -13.07
N VAL A 18 -10.76 -9.58 -12.93
CA VAL A 18 -11.19 -10.48 -11.85
C VAL A 18 -10.75 -9.93 -10.49
N VAL A 19 -9.57 -9.30 -10.42
CA VAL A 19 -9.09 -8.65 -9.20
C VAL A 19 -9.95 -7.43 -8.88
N ASP A 20 -10.23 -6.60 -9.86
CA ASP A 20 -11.06 -5.41 -9.73
C ASP A 20 -12.47 -5.77 -9.23
N GLU A 21 -13.14 -6.71 -9.89
CA GLU A 21 -14.46 -7.22 -9.49
C GLU A 21 -14.44 -7.81 -8.06
N TYR A 22 -13.40 -8.54 -7.70
CA TYR A 22 -13.25 -9.09 -6.36
C TYR A 22 -13.14 -8.00 -5.30
N ILE A 23 -12.31 -6.98 -5.53
CA ILE A 23 -12.16 -5.84 -4.60
C ILE A 23 -13.48 -5.10 -4.43
N HIS A 24 -14.22 -4.86 -5.53
CA HIS A 24 -15.57 -4.28 -5.46
C HIS A 24 -16.56 -5.15 -4.68
N SER A 25 -16.47 -6.48 -4.81
CA SER A 25 -17.31 -7.41 -4.04
C SER A 25 -17.10 -7.36 -2.53
N LEU A 26 -15.94 -6.85 -2.08
CA LEU A 26 -15.64 -6.58 -0.67
C LEU A 26 -16.22 -5.26 -0.15
N GLY A 27 -16.90 -4.50 -1.01
CA GLY A 27 -17.49 -3.19 -0.66
C GLY A 27 -16.52 -2.02 -0.83
N ILE A 28 -15.35 -2.23 -1.42
CA ILE A 28 -14.38 -1.19 -1.77
C ILE A 28 -14.76 -0.64 -3.15
N ASN A 29 -15.27 0.60 -3.20
CA ASN A 29 -15.90 1.13 -4.42
C ASN A 29 -15.05 2.19 -5.15
N ASP A 30 -14.30 3.02 -4.43
CA ASP A 30 -13.44 4.03 -5.02
C ASP A 30 -12.07 3.44 -5.37
N VAL A 31 -12.07 2.49 -6.28
CA VAL A 31 -10.88 1.78 -6.78
C VAL A 31 -11.06 1.43 -8.26
N SER A 32 -9.98 1.38 -9.00
CA SER A 32 -9.94 0.86 -10.37
C SER A 32 -8.62 0.12 -10.60
N ILE A 33 -8.70 -1.12 -11.05
CA ILE A 33 -7.56 -1.96 -11.38
C ILE A 33 -7.75 -2.47 -12.80
N THR A 34 -7.23 -1.73 -13.77
CA THR A 34 -7.47 -1.98 -15.19
C THR A 34 -6.21 -2.25 -16.00
N ALA A 35 -5.04 -1.84 -15.49
CA ALA A 35 -3.76 -2.05 -16.16
C ALA A 35 -2.85 -2.98 -15.35
N THR A 36 -2.10 -3.78 -16.06
CA THR A 36 -1.02 -4.59 -15.49
C THR A 36 0.23 -3.75 -15.26
N GLU A 37 1.17 -4.23 -14.44
CA GLU A 37 2.44 -3.55 -14.23
C GLU A 37 3.26 -3.43 -15.53
N ASP A 38 3.18 -4.45 -16.39
CA ASP A 38 3.86 -4.42 -17.69
C ASP A 38 3.28 -3.35 -18.62
N GLU A 39 1.95 -3.16 -18.65
CA GLU A 39 1.30 -2.09 -19.40
C GLU A 39 1.70 -0.72 -18.86
N MET A 40 1.69 -0.53 -17.55
CA MET A 40 2.13 0.72 -16.90
C MET A 40 3.59 1.06 -17.16
N HIS A 41 4.46 0.04 -17.38
CA HIS A 41 5.86 0.26 -17.76
C HIS A 41 6.02 0.62 -19.24
N GLN A 42 5.11 0.17 -20.10
CA GLN A 42 5.11 0.48 -21.53
C GLN A 42 4.52 1.87 -21.83
N ASP A 43 3.52 2.26 -21.07
CA ASP A 43 2.86 3.56 -21.17
C ASP A 43 2.62 4.12 -19.77
N MET A 44 3.33 5.21 -19.43
CA MET A 44 3.22 5.82 -18.11
C MET A 44 1.83 6.42 -17.84
N ASP A 45 1.04 6.74 -18.87
CA ASP A 45 -0.35 7.20 -18.69
C ASP A 45 -1.25 6.08 -18.18
N ASP A 46 -0.88 4.82 -18.39
CA ASP A 46 -1.59 3.67 -17.85
C ASP A 46 -1.49 3.57 -16.31
N CYS A 47 -0.48 4.19 -15.70
CA CYS A 47 -0.39 4.33 -14.25
C CYS A 47 -1.58 5.07 -13.64
N TYR A 48 -2.19 6.00 -14.38
CA TYR A 48 -3.37 6.75 -13.91
C TYR A 48 -4.68 5.97 -14.03
N LYS A 49 -4.70 4.87 -14.79
CA LYS A 49 -5.87 3.98 -14.90
C LYS A 49 -6.07 3.14 -13.65
N ASN A 50 -4.98 2.82 -12.96
CA ASN A 50 -5.02 2.17 -11.66
C ASN A 50 -5.04 3.24 -10.57
N TRP A 51 -6.13 3.31 -9.83
CA TRP A 51 -6.27 4.31 -8.77
C TRP A 51 -7.14 3.80 -7.63
N THR A 52 -6.93 4.37 -6.47
CA THR A 52 -7.83 4.27 -5.31
C THR A 52 -7.65 5.51 -4.45
N THR A 53 -8.53 5.68 -3.47
CA THR A 53 -8.40 6.73 -2.46
C THR A 53 -7.63 6.22 -1.24
N PRO A 54 -6.95 7.09 -0.45
CA PRO A 54 -6.35 6.68 0.81
C PRO A 54 -7.37 6.07 1.78
N MET A 55 -8.61 6.54 1.75
CA MET A 55 -9.69 6.00 2.59
C MET A 55 -10.03 4.56 2.20
N GLU A 56 -10.21 4.28 0.90
CA GLU A 56 -10.52 2.92 0.45
C GLU A 56 -9.35 1.95 0.67
N ALA A 57 -8.11 2.42 0.51
CA ALA A 57 -6.95 1.61 0.85
C ALA A 57 -6.90 1.29 2.35
N ALA A 58 -7.24 2.25 3.21
CA ALA A 58 -7.36 2.02 4.65
C ALA A 58 -8.52 1.07 4.98
N ASN A 59 -9.68 1.22 4.32
CA ASN A 59 -10.82 0.33 4.48
C ASN A 59 -10.46 -1.13 4.11
N LEU A 60 -9.75 -1.32 3.00
CA LEU A 60 -9.27 -2.65 2.60
C LEU A 60 -8.31 -3.26 3.63
N LEU A 61 -7.39 -2.46 4.17
CA LEU A 61 -6.50 -2.90 5.25
C LEU A 61 -7.28 -3.24 6.53
N GLU A 62 -8.30 -2.47 6.89
CA GLU A 62 -9.14 -2.76 8.05
C GLU A 62 -9.93 -4.06 7.84
N LEU A 63 -10.51 -4.29 6.66
CA LEU A 63 -11.13 -5.57 6.31
C LEU A 63 -10.13 -6.72 6.45
N PHE A 64 -8.91 -6.57 5.92
CA PHE A 64 -7.85 -7.56 6.02
C PHE A 64 -7.46 -7.87 7.47
N MET A 65 -7.50 -6.88 8.36
CA MET A 65 -7.13 -7.04 9.76
C MET A 65 -8.26 -7.58 10.64
N THR A 66 -9.53 -7.41 10.25
CA THR A 66 -10.70 -7.68 11.09
C THR A 66 -11.60 -8.80 10.60
N GLN A 67 -11.64 -9.05 9.30
CA GLN A 67 -12.58 -9.97 8.70
C GLN A 67 -11.93 -11.27 8.23
N ASP A 68 -12.71 -12.33 8.30
CA ASP A 68 -12.32 -13.70 7.95
C ASP A 68 -12.75 -14.00 6.49
N PHE A 69 -12.29 -13.19 5.52
CA PHE A 69 -12.62 -13.37 4.10
C PHE A 69 -11.62 -14.26 3.34
N MET A 70 -10.56 -14.67 4.00
CA MET A 70 -9.60 -15.68 3.49
C MET A 70 -9.20 -16.63 4.62
N ARG A 71 -8.66 -17.81 4.25
CA ARG A 71 -8.18 -18.77 5.25
C ARG A 71 -7.08 -18.16 6.12
N ASN A 72 -7.12 -18.44 7.41
CA ASN A 72 -6.21 -17.88 8.41
C ASN A 72 -4.73 -18.04 8.03
N GLU A 73 -4.35 -19.18 7.44
CA GLU A 73 -2.97 -19.43 6.98
C GLU A 73 -2.48 -18.40 5.95
N TYR A 74 -3.37 -17.93 5.06
CA TYR A 74 -3.03 -16.90 4.07
C TYR A 74 -3.02 -15.50 4.68
N THR A 75 -3.94 -15.22 5.59
CA THR A 75 -3.96 -13.97 6.35
C THR A 75 -2.68 -13.81 7.16
N ASP A 76 -2.28 -14.84 7.88
CA ASP A 76 -1.05 -14.83 8.68
C ASP A 76 0.19 -14.71 7.81
N PHE A 77 0.24 -15.42 6.68
CA PHE A 77 1.32 -15.30 5.71
C PHE A 77 1.44 -13.88 5.14
N LEU A 78 0.32 -13.26 4.73
CA LEU A 78 0.32 -11.89 4.22
C LEU A 78 0.72 -10.88 5.29
N LYS A 79 0.24 -11.02 6.53
CA LYS A 79 0.68 -10.19 7.66
C LYS A 79 2.19 -10.31 7.87
N HIS A 80 2.70 -11.54 7.85
CA HIS A 80 4.13 -11.79 8.02
C HIS A 80 4.96 -11.10 6.94
N ILE A 81 4.64 -11.28 5.66
CA ILE A 81 5.41 -10.63 4.57
C ILE A 81 5.29 -9.11 4.54
N MET A 82 4.18 -8.55 5.03
CA MET A 82 4.06 -7.10 5.21
C MET A 82 4.94 -6.59 6.35
N ILE A 83 5.08 -7.35 7.44
CA ILE A 83 5.98 -7.02 8.57
C ILE A 83 7.44 -7.12 8.11
N GLU A 84 7.79 -8.12 7.31
CA GLU A 84 9.13 -8.32 6.76
C GLU A 84 9.44 -7.42 5.54
N CYS A 85 8.62 -6.40 5.28
CA CYS A 85 8.82 -5.49 4.15
C CYS A 85 10.16 -4.75 4.26
N GLY A 86 11.05 -4.99 3.29
CA GLY A 86 12.40 -4.41 3.27
C GLY A 86 12.50 -3.03 2.59
N THR A 87 11.42 -2.58 1.92
CA THR A 87 11.41 -1.31 1.18
C THR A 87 10.71 -0.21 2.00
N GLY A 88 11.05 1.08 1.74
CA GLY A 88 10.38 2.23 2.35
C GLY A 88 10.58 2.35 3.87
N LYS A 89 11.70 1.90 4.39
CA LYS A 89 12.05 2.10 5.81
C LYS A 89 12.13 3.57 6.22
N ASP A 90 12.28 4.45 5.24
CA ASP A 90 12.28 5.90 5.34
C ASP A 90 10.87 6.54 5.26
N ARG A 91 9.81 5.73 5.14
CA ARG A 91 8.40 6.16 5.02
C ARG A 91 7.63 5.89 6.32
N LEU A 92 6.54 5.13 6.26
CA LEU A 92 5.70 4.83 7.44
C LEU A 92 6.48 4.30 8.65
N PRO A 93 7.47 3.40 8.50
CA PRO A 93 8.23 2.89 9.64
C PRO A 93 9.14 3.93 10.31
N ALA A 94 9.68 4.89 9.55
CA ALA A 94 10.77 5.76 9.98
C ALA A 94 10.60 6.43 11.36
N PRO A 95 9.42 6.97 11.73
CA PRO A 95 9.23 7.64 13.02
C PRO A 95 8.80 6.71 14.16
N LEU A 96 8.57 5.42 13.87
CA LEU A 96 8.00 4.48 14.83
C LEU A 96 9.09 3.81 15.68
N PRO A 97 8.88 3.63 16.99
CA PRO A 97 9.83 2.94 17.85
C PRO A 97 9.79 1.43 17.57
N GLU A 98 10.77 0.92 16.82
CA GLU A 98 10.86 -0.50 16.39
C GLU A 98 10.76 -1.51 17.55
N SER A 99 11.23 -1.14 18.75
CA SER A 99 11.18 -1.99 19.94
C SER A 99 9.81 -2.08 20.60
N GLU A 100 8.89 -1.18 20.25
CA GLU A 100 7.61 -1.03 20.94
C GLU A 100 6.42 -1.40 20.06
N VAL A 101 6.52 -1.17 18.76
CA VAL A 101 5.42 -1.41 17.82
C VAL A 101 5.79 -2.41 16.74
N LYS A 102 4.78 -3.10 16.20
CA LYS A 102 4.94 -3.89 14.97
C LYS A 102 4.22 -3.18 13.83
N ILE A 103 4.94 -2.93 12.76
CA ILE A 103 4.36 -2.40 11.53
C ILE A 103 4.44 -3.43 10.41
N GLY A 104 3.31 -3.64 9.72
CA GLY A 104 3.30 -4.32 8.44
C GLY A 104 2.87 -3.34 7.37
N HIS A 105 3.66 -3.19 6.29
CA HIS A 105 3.39 -2.19 5.28
C HIS A 105 3.73 -2.64 3.86
N LYS A 106 3.26 -1.87 2.85
CA LYS A 106 3.59 -2.08 1.43
C LYS A 106 3.74 -0.73 0.75
N THR A 107 4.90 -0.54 0.14
CA THR A 107 5.22 0.66 -0.65
C THR A 107 4.75 0.56 -2.09
N GLY A 108 4.43 1.70 -2.70
CA GLY A 108 4.32 1.92 -4.14
C GLY A 108 5.23 3.06 -4.57
N THR A 109 5.93 2.90 -5.67
CA THR A 109 6.81 3.94 -6.23
C THR A 109 6.76 3.84 -7.74
N SER A 110 6.30 4.91 -8.39
CA SER A 110 6.28 5.04 -9.84
C SER A 110 7.58 5.66 -10.37
N ASP A 111 7.77 5.56 -11.67
CA ASP A 111 8.66 6.46 -12.40
C ASP A 111 8.05 7.85 -12.56
N LYS A 112 8.79 8.77 -13.20
CA LYS A 112 8.34 10.13 -13.48
C LYS A 112 7.59 10.18 -14.81
N ASN A 113 6.50 10.97 -14.85
CA ASN A 113 5.82 11.32 -16.07
C ASN A 113 6.62 12.32 -16.93
N ASP A 114 6.10 12.69 -18.10
CA ASP A 114 6.74 13.63 -19.04
C ASP A 114 6.92 15.04 -18.45
N ARG A 115 6.22 15.39 -17.37
CA ARG A 115 6.38 16.65 -16.64
C ARG A 115 7.47 16.60 -15.58
N GLY A 116 8.16 15.44 -15.45
CA GLY A 116 9.17 15.20 -14.43
C GLY A 116 8.62 14.99 -13.02
N GLU A 117 7.33 14.65 -12.90
CA GLU A 117 6.64 14.41 -11.64
C GLU A 117 6.58 12.91 -11.36
N TYR A 118 6.84 12.49 -10.12
CA TYR A 118 6.51 11.13 -9.69
C TYR A 118 4.99 10.96 -9.68
N ILE A 119 4.47 10.00 -10.43
CA ILE A 119 3.03 9.74 -10.54
C ILE A 119 2.46 9.31 -9.19
N GLY A 120 3.19 8.45 -8.46
CA GLY A 120 2.80 8.01 -7.13
C GLY A 120 3.97 7.56 -6.27
N ILE A 121 4.05 8.09 -5.06
CA ILE A 121 4.94 7.60 -4.00
C ILE A 121 4.06 7.35 -2.79
N ASN A 122 3.85 6.09 -2.49
CA ASN A 122 2.80 5.65 -1.59
C ASN A 122 3.36 4.70 -0.54
N ASP A 123 2.70 4.66 0.61
CA ASP A 123 2.89 3.61 1.60
C ASP A 123 1.59 3.38 2.36
N ILE A 124 1.20 2.13 2.53
CA ILE A 124 0.02 1.72 3.28
C ILE A 124 0.41 0.63 4.27
N GLY A 125 -0.23 0.62 5.44
CA GLY A 125 0.12 -0.37 6.44
C GLY A 125 -0.80 -0.41 7.65
N PHE A 126 -0.51 -1.37 8.52
CA PHE A 126 -1.10 -1.49 9.84
C PHE A 126 -0.02 -1.39 10.91
N VAL A 127 -0.36 -0.81 12.05
CA VAL A 127 0.52 -0.70 13.22
C VAL A 127 -0.17 -1.33 14.41
N ILE A 128 0.55 -2.20 15.12
CA ILE A 128 0.12 -2.84 16.37
C ILE A 128 0.88 -2.18 17.50
N LEU A 129 0.14 -1.58 18.45
CA LEU A 129 0.67 -0.87 19.60
C LEU A 129 1.02 -1.84 20.76
N PRO A 130 1.80 -1.40 21.77
CA PRO A 130 2.22 -2.24 22.88
C PRO A 130 1.07 -2.83 23.72
N ASP A 131 -0.06 -2.14 23.78
CA ASP A 131 -1.27 -2.58 24.48
C ASP A 131 -2.13 -3.57 23.67
N GLY A 132 -1.69 -3.91 22.44
CA GLY A 132 -2.40 -4.79 21.52
C GLY A 132 -3.46 -4.09 20.67
N SER A 133 -3.73 -2.81 20.89
CA SER A 133 -4.55 -2.01 19.99
C SER A 133 -3.83 -1.79 18.65
N ARG A 134 -4.58 -1.41 17.61
CA ARG A 134 -4.01 -1.21 16.28
C ARG A 134 -4.68 -0.06 15.54
N TYR A 135 -4.00 0.43 14.52
CA TYR A 135 -4.58 1.29 13.51
C TYR A 135 -4.06 0.93 12.11
N VAL A 136 -4.78 1.35 11.11
CA VAL A 136 -4.36 1.29 9.71
C VAL A 136 -4.05 2.70 9.22
N VAL A 137 -3.15 2.81 8.26
CA VAL A 137 -2.73 4.09 7.68
C VAL A 137 -2.42 3.92 6.20
N ALA A 138 -2.88 4.88 5.39
CA ALA A 138 -2.58 4.96 3.97
C ALA A 138 -2.18 6.38 3.62
N VAL A 139 -1.01 6.54 2.99
CA VAL A 139 -0.49 7.84 2.56
C VAL A 139 -0.11 7.76 1.09
N PHE A 140 -0.71 8.63 0.29
CA PHE A 140 -0.45 8.75 -1.14
C PHE A 140 0.08 10.14 -1.46
N VAL A 141 1.26 10.19 -2.09
CA VAL A 141 1.82 11.40 -2.66
C VAL A 141 1.73 11.27 -4.18
N LYS A 142 0.96 12.13 -4.82
CA LYS A 142 0.64 12.07 -6.25
C LYS A 142 1.19 13.28 -6.99
N ASP A 143 1.65 13.06 -8.24
CA ASP A 143 2.13 14.09 -9.17
C ASP A 143 3.16 15.04 -8.54
N SER A 144 4.13 14.46 -7.83
CA SER A 144 5.10 15.22 -7.05
C SER A 144 6.36 15.58 -7.84
N LYS A 145 6.73 16.86 -7.81
CA LYS A 145 8.02 17.36 -8.36
C LYS A 145 9.16 17.23 -7.37
N GLU A 146 8.87 16.94 -6.11
CA GLU A 146 9.87 16.78 -5.08
C GLU A 146 10.78 15.57 -5.34
N ASN A 147 11.95 15.56 -4.72
CA ASN A 147 12.84 14.40 -4.76
C ASN A 147 12.29 13.26 -3.87
N MET A 148 12.89 12.08 -4.01
CA MET A 148 12.46 10.88 -3.29
C MET A 148 12.55 11.06 -1.77
N GLU A 149 13.60 11.69 -1.26
CA GLU A 149 13.83 11.94 0.16
C GLU A 149 12.72 12.83 0.76
N THR A 150 12.37 13.92 0.06
CA THR A 150 11.28 14.82 0.49
C THR A 150 9.94 14.09 0.52
N ASN A 151 9.65 13.29 -0.52
CA ASN A 151 8.40 12.53 -0.58
C ASN A 151 8.32 11.46 0.53
N ALA A 152 9.42 10.75 0.79
CA ALA A 152 9.51 9.80 1.90
C ALA A 152 9.30 10.50 3.25
N LYS A 153 9.91 11.68 3.43
CA LYS A 153 9.74 12.49 4.64
C LYS A 153 8.30 12.94 4.86
N ILE A 154 7.56 13.33 3.82
CA ILE A 154 6.13 13.66 3.92
C ILE A 154 5.35 12.48 4.50
N ILE A 155 5.57 11.27 3.98
CA ILE A 155 4.93 10.06 4.47
C ILE A 155 5.31 9.79 5.94
N SER A 156 6.59 9.91 6.27
CA SER A 156 7.11 9.75 7.62
C SER A 156 6.50 10.75 8.61
N ASP A 157 6.42 12.03 8.25
CA ASP A 157 5.84 13.06 9.12
C ASP A 157 4.35 12.82 9.40
N ILE A 158 3.60 12.35 8.39
CA ILE A 158 2.20 11.94 8.56
C ILE A 158 2.12 10.74 9.50
N SER A 159 2.96 9.72 9.31
CA SER A 159 3.03 8.54 10.18
C SER A 159 3.30 8.94 11.64
N ALA A 160 4.26 9.85 11.87
CA ALA A 160 4.56 10.38 13.21
C ALA A 160 3.36 11.08 13.85
N ALA A 161 2.58 11.85 13.07
CA ALA A 161 1.39 12.53 13.57
C ALA A 161 0.29 11.54 13.97
N VAL A 162 0.05 10.52 13.12
CA VAL A 162 -0.93 9.45 13.39
C VAL A 162 -0.53 8.65 14.64
N TYR A 163 0.74 8.26 14.75
CA TYR A 163 1.24 7.52 15.90
C TYR A 163 1.05 8.27 17.22
N ARG A 164 1.40 9.58 17.25
CA ARG A 164 1.16 10.42 18.43
C ARG A 164 -0.32 10.51 18.81
N TYR A 165 -1.20 10.59 17.81
CA TYR A 165 -2.65 10.64 18.05
C TYR A 165 -3.17 9.30 18.60
N ALA A 166 -2.75 8.18 18.01
CA ALA A 166 -3.17 6.85 18.43
C ALA A 166 -2.65 6.47 19.83
N GLY A 167 -1.40 6.83 20.15
CA GLY A 167 -0.78 6.52 21.46
C GLY A 167 -1.28 7.38 22.62
N ASN A 168 -2.06 8.45 22.35
CA ASN A 168 -2.67 9.30 23.38
C ASN A 168 -4.14 8.94 23.69
N ARG A 169 -4.63 7.82 23.19
CA ARG A 169 -5.97 7.29 23.47
C ARG A 169 -5.91 6.18 24.50
#